data_7147cfae7e4c53348e00fe7136b0af75
#
_entry.id   7147cfae7e4c53348e00fe7136b0af75
#
_cell.length_a   1.000
_cell.length_b   1.000
_cell.length_c   1.000
_cell.angle_alpha   90.00
_cell.angle_beta   90.00
_cell.angle_gamma   90.00
#
_symmetry.space_group_name_H-M   'P 1'
#
loop_
_entity.id
_entity.type
_entity.pdbx_description
1 polymer ?
#
loop_
_entity_poly.entity_id
_entity_poly.type
_entity_poly.pdbx_seq_one_letter_code
_entity_poly.pdbx_strand_id
1 'polypeptide(L)'
;LLMGVDTGSGSREDPWAGNSDTMILVTVNPQTKETTMTSLERDILTNITSDGETVQAKLNSAYAQGGAKLAIKTIQDLLNIHIDRYVMINMKGLVQLVDKVGGITVNNPFDFDISIEENEPEYTAKIAPGRQEINGDQALVYSRMRYQDPEGDYGRQKRQREVIKKIVEKVLSLNSLSHYKGIIESVSDNMQTNISLDSNSLLQLLGYKDALSTIHQYQLKGEDATLADGGSYQIVTSKHLLKIQNIIRKALGKKEIKTLKTNAYLLDGDEELKNSSSSKNDTPVATSEEAPVYQEYNQLPVVPSTQDTGVVTPQSSVAPVTPVAPAATESSS
;
A
#
# COMPACT_ATOMS: atom_id res chain seq x y z
N LEU A 1 4.34 3.78 -5.42
CA LEU A 1 3.30 3.83 -4.39
C LEU A 1 3.15 2.45 -3.76
N LEU A 2 3.19 2.38 -2.43
CA LEU A 2 2.87 1.17 -1.68
C LEU A 2 1.45 1.33 -1.12
N MET A 3 0.63 0.30 -1.32
CA MET A 3 -0.74 0.28 -0.81
C MET A 3 -1.00 -1.02 -0.04
N GLY A 4 -1.58 -0.89 1.14
CA GLY A 4 -2.10 -2.00 1.92
C GLY A 4 -3.62 -1.98 1.86
N VAL A 5 -4.21 -3.09 1.40
CA VAL A 5 -5.66 -3.23 1.30
C VAL A 5 -6.17 -4.06 2.49
N ASP A 6 -7.21 -3.55 3.13
CA ASP A 6 -7.87 -4.18 4.28
C ASP A 6 -8.72 -5.38 3.86
N THR A 7 -8.07 -6.40 3.29
CA THR A 7 -8.73 -7.61 2.81
C THR A 7 -7.84 -8.83 2.98
N GLY A 8 -8.42 -10.01 2.75
CA GLY A 8 -7.67 -11.28 2.84
C GLY A 8 -7.80 -11.98 4.19
N SER A 9 -8.64 -11.48 5.12
CA SER A 9 -9.10 -12.24 6.26
C SER A 9 -10.40 -13.00 5.90
N GLY A 10 -10.31 -14.25 5.91
CA GLY A 10 -11.24 -15.40 6.00
C GLY A 10 -12.63 -15.39 5.40
N SER A 11 -13.32 -14.30 5.11
CA SER A 11 -14.74 -14.31 4.81
C SER A 11 -15.20 -13.54 3.57
N ARG A 12 -14.31 -12.90 2.82
CA ARG A 12 -14.68 -12.17 1.60
C ARG A 12 -14.35 -12.98 0.36
N GLU A 13 -15.32 -13.14 -0.54
CA GLU A 13 -15.14 -13.85 -1.82
C GLU A 13 -14.07 -13.20 -2.70
N ASP A 14 -14.02 -11.86 -2.72
CA ASP A 14 -12.98 -11.11 -3.43
C ASP A 14 -11.85 -10.68 -2.46
N PRO A 15 -10.63 -11.22 -2.62
CA PRO A 15 -9.49 -10.88 -1.78
C PRO A 15 -8.99 -9.45 -1.96
N TRP A 16 -9.58 -8.67 -2.88
CA TRP A 16 -9.20 -7.30 -3.19
C TRP A 16 -10.33 -6.28 -2.95
N ALA A 17 -11.53 -6.72 -2.56
CA ALA A 17 -12.65 -5.84 -2.24
C ALA A 17 -12.47 -5.18 -0.88
N GLY A 18 -12.21 -3.88 -0.83
CA GLY A 18 -12.03 -3.13 0.43
C GLY A 18 -11.52 -1.72 0.19
N ASN A 19 -10.89 -1.14 1.22
CA ASN A 19 -10.27 0.18 1.16
C ASN A 19 -8.74 0.06 1.22
N SER A 20 -8.04 1.02 0.64
CA SER A 20 -6.59 1.14 0.81
C SER A 20 -6.27 1.87 2.11
N ASP A 21 -6.17 1.13 3.20
CA ASP A 21 -5.96 1.70 4.53
C ASP A 21 -4.51 2.10 4.82
N THR A 22 -3.59 1.67 3.99
CA THR A 22 -2.18 2.08 4.00
C THR A 22 -1.82 2.63 2.63
N MET A 23 -1.34 3.86 2.58
CA MET A 23 -0.84 4.50 1.36
C MET A 23 0.48 5.21 1.68
N ILE A 24 1.56 4.70 1.11
CA ILE A 24 2.90 5.25 1.34
C ILE A 24 3.56 5.53 -0.01
N LEU A 25 3.84 6.79 -0.28
CA LEU A 25 4.66 7.17 -1.42
C LEU A 25 6.13 6.95 -1.08
N VAL A 26 6.83 6.17 -1.90
CA VAL A 26 8.27 5.95 -1.80
C VAL A 26 8.93 6.59 -3.01
N THR A 27 9.84 7.52 -2.76
CA THR A 27 10.67 8.15 -3.79
C THR A 27 12.10 7.71 -3.59
N VAL A 28 12.67 7.05 -4.59
CA VAL A 28 14.05 6.57 -4.56
C VAL A 28 14.90 7.45 -5.49
N ASN A 29 15.92 8.10 -4.95
CA ASN A 29 16.84 8.93 -5.72
C ASN A 29 18.22 8.28 -5.78
N PRO A 30 18.60 7.67 -6.91
CA PRO A 30 19.88 7.00 -7.04
C PRO A 30 21.07 7.98 -7.10
N GLN A 31 20.84 9.24 -7.45
CA GLN A 31 21.91 10.26 -7.53
C GLN A 31 22.33 10.72 -6.14
N THR A 32 21.36 11.00 -5.26
CA THR A 32 21.63 11.39 -3.88
C THR A 32 21.80 10.19 -2.95
N LYS A 33 21.50 8.99 -3.43
CA LYS A 33 21.47 7.73 -2.66
C LYS A 33 20.56 7.80 -1.44
N GLU A 34 19.41 8.43 -1.61
CA GLU A 34 18.41 8.62 -0.54
C GLU A 34 17.04 8.13 -0.98
N THR A 35 16.29 7.66 -0.02
CA THR A 35 14.88 7.29 -0.17
C THR A 35 14.02 8.16 0.74
N THR A 36 12.90 8.63 0.21
CA THR A 36 11.88 9.34 0.97
C THR A 36 10.61 8.49 1.03
N MET A 37 10.11 8.24 2.24
CA MET A 37 8.82 7.57 2.48
C MET A 37 7.84 8.59 3.06
N THR A 38 6.72 8.80 2.39
CA THR A 38 5.66 9.72 2.82
C THR A 38 4.36 8.95 2.99
N SER A 39 3.90 8.80 4.24
CA SER A 39 2.57 8.25 4.50
C SER A 39 1.50 9.29 4.20
N LEU A 40 0.42 8.86 3.56
CA LEU A 40 -0.77 9.64 3.30
C LEU A 40 -1.86 9.19 4.26
N GLU A 41 -2.47 10.15 4.95
CA GLU A 41 -3.59 9.85 5.84
C GLU A 41 -4.79 9.40 5.01
N ARG A 42 -5.38 8.26 5.37
CA ARG A 42 -6.43 7.59 4.60
C ARG A 42 -7.75 8.37 4.57
N ASP A 43 -8.01 9.12 5.63
CA ASP A 43 -9.25 9.88 5.83
C ASP A 43 -9.16 11.32 5.28
N ILE A 44 -8.08 11.69 4.55
CA ILE A 44 -7.96 13.00 3.88
C ILE A 44 -9.14 13.19 2.94
N LEU A 45 -9.84 14.33 3.11
CA LEU A 45 -10.94 14.72 2.24
C LEU A 45 -10.40 15.19 0.88
N THR A 46 -10.80 14.51 -0.19
CA THR A 46 -10.34 14.80 -1.56
C THR A 46 -11.49 14.77 -2.55
N ASN A 47 -11.32 15.41 -3.69
CA ASN A 47 -12.16 15.23 -4.86
C ASN A 47 -11.65 14.03 -5.65
N ILE A 48 -12.49 13.00 -5.79
CA ILE A 48 -12.22 11.80 -6.57
C ILE A 48 -12.99 11.94 -7.88
N THR A 49 -12.27 11.96 -9.00
CA THR A 49 -12.86 12.12 -10.34
C THR A 49 -12.73 10.83 -11.13
N SER A 50 -13.89 10.23 -11.47
CA SER A 50 -14.01 9.03 -12.30
C SER A 50 -15.08 9.27 -13.37
N ASP A 51 -14.80 8.91 -14.61
CA ASP A 51 -15.72 8.97 -15.76
C ASP A 51 -16.44 10.31 -15.96
N GLY A 52 -15.76 11.40 -15.59
CA GLY A 52 -16.29 12.76 -15.71
C GLY A 52 -17.11 13.23 -14.51
N GLU A 53 -17.39 12.35 -13.56
CA GLU A 53 -18.05 12.68 -12.30
C GLU A 53 -17.02 12.90 -11.21
N THR A 54 -17.28 13.88 -10.33
CA THR A 54 -16.42 14.19 -9.18
C THR A 54 -17.23 14.08 -7.91
N VAL A 55 -16.73 13.25 -6.99
CA VAL A 55 -17.30 13.10 -5.64
C VAL A 55 -16.27 13.53 -4.61
N GLN A 56 -16.74 14.18 -3.54
CA GLN A 56 -15.92 14.51 -2.38
C GLN A 56 -15.97 13.36 -1.38
N ALA A 57 -14.83 12.75 -1.09
CA ALA A 57 -14.75 11.56 -0.25
C ALA A 57 -13.37 11.40 0.39
N LYS A 58 -13.23 10.42 1.29
CA LYS A 58 -11.95 10.02 1.88
C LYS A 58 -11.00 9.48 0.82
N LEU A 59 -9.72 9.79 0.92
CA LEU A 59 -8.68 9.36 -0.02
C LEU A 59 -8.68 7.84 -0.24
N ASN A 60 -8.85 7.04 0.82
CA ASN A 60 -8.85 5.59 0.74
C ASN A 60 -10.03 5.00 -0.03
N SER A 61 -11.16 5.73 -0.14
CA SER A 61 -12.34 5.28 -0.88
C SER A 61 -12.12 5.31 -2.40
N ALA A 62 -11.11 6.00 -2.89
CA ALA A 62 -10.76 5.97 -4.31
C ALA A 62 -10.44 4.54 -4.77
N TYR A 63 -9.80 3.74 -3.92
CA TYR A 63 -9.53 2.34 -4.22
C TYR A 63 -10.83 1.52 -4.30
N ALA A 64 -11.73 1.66 -3.34
CA ALA A 64 -13.01 0.95 -3.35
C ALA A 64 -13.89 1.31 -4.56
N GLN A 65 -13.78 2.54 -5.09
CA GLN A 65 -14.56 3.02 -6.23
C GLN A 65 -13.99 2.60 -7.60
N GLY A 66 -12.67 2.51 -7.74
CA GLY A 66 -12.04 2.26 -9.04
C GLY A 66 -10.69 1.55 -8.98
N GLY A 67 -10.45 0.78 -7.90
CA GLY A 67 -9.25 -0.04 -7.73
C GLY A 67 -7.96 0.79 -7.69
N ALA A 68 -6.85 0.12 -7.96
CA ALA A 68 -5.53 0.73 -7.94
C ALA A 68 -5.41 1.92 -8.91
N LYS A 69 -6.06 1.85 -10.08
CA LYS A 69 -6.01 2.90 -11.10
C LYS A 69 -6.55 4.23 -10.57
N LEU A 70 -7.73 4.22 -9.98
CA LEU A 70 -8.35 5.43 -9.45
C LEU A 70 -7.64 5.94 -8.21
N ALA A 71 -7.18 5.04 -7.31
CA ALA A 71 -6.38 5.42 -6.16
C ALA A 71 -5.08 6.12 -6.57
N ILE A 72 -4.33 5.56 -7.53
CA ILE A 72 -3.10 6.15 -8.06
C ILE A 72 -3.39 7.53 -8.65
N LYS A 73 -4.42 7.64 -9.52
CA LYS A 73 -4.81 8.92 -10.13
C LYS A 73 -5.14 9.97 -9.06
N THR A 74 -5.95 9.62 -8.08
CA THR A 74 -6.34 10.53 -6.99
C THR A 74 -5.13 11.01 -6.18
N ILE A 75 -4.17 10.10 -5.89
CA ILE A 75 -2.93 10.46 -5.17
C ILE A 75 -2.01 11.33 -6.04
N GLN A 76 -1.92 11.07 -7.34
CA GLN A 76 -1.18 11.92 -8.27
C GLN A 76 -1.72 13.36 -8.29
N ASP A 77 -3.05 13.49 -8.34
CA ASP A 77 -3.73 14.78 -8.30
C ASP A 77 -3.54 15.49 -6.94
N LEU A 78 -3.58 14.72 -5.82
CA LEU A 78 -3.32 15.23 -4.48
C LEU A 78 -1.91 15.82 -4.34
N LEU A 79 -0.92 15.11 -4.83
CA LEU A 79 0.48 15.44 -4.63
C LEU A 79 1.12 16.21 -5.82
N ASN A 80 0.38 16.39 -6.90
CA ASN A 80 0.85 17.01 -8.15
C ASN A 80 2.18 16.39 -8.66
N ILE A 81 2.18 15.06 -8.76
CA ILE A 81 3.33 14.25 -9.21
C ILE A 81 2.84 13.13 -10.12
N HIS A 82 3.79 12.49 -10.81
CA HIS A 82 3.58 11.21 -11.47
C HIS A 82 4.06 10.06 -10.59
N ILE A 83 3.34 8.93 -10.59
CA ILE A 83 3.68 7.70 -9.88
C ILE A 83 4.01 6.63 -10.94
N ASP A 84 5.28 6.24 -11.00
CA ASP A 84 5.78 5.31 -12.02
C ASP A 84 5.40 3.86 -11.73
N ARG A 85 5.45 3.48 -10.44
CA ARG A 85 5.30 2.09 -10.00
C ARG A 85 4.41 2.01 -8.77
N TYR A 86 3.69 0.89 -8.66
CA TYR A 86 2.98 0.57 -7.43
C TYR A 86 3.19 -0.87 -7.01
N VAL A 87 3.07 -1.11 -5.72
CA VAL A 87 2.94 -2.42 -5.10
C VAL A 87 1.74 -2.35 -4.16
N MET A 88 0.83 -3.27 -4.32
CA MET A 88 -0.34 -3.42 -3.48
C MET A 88 -0.33 -4.80 -2.86
N ILE A 89 -0.57 -4.86 -1.56
CA ILE A 89 -0.55 -6.12 -0.80
C ILE A 89 -1.78 -6.16 0.11
N ASN A 90 -2.39 -7.32 0.24
CA ASN A 90 -3.44 -7.54 1.23
C ASN A 90 -2.84 -8.07 2.56
N MET A 91 -3.67 -8.24 3.58
CA MET A 91 -3.21 -8.69 4.91
C MET A 91 -2.49 -10.03 4.86
N LYS A 92 -3.02 -11.00 4.12
CA LYS A 92 -2.41 -12.33 3.96
C LYS A 92 -1.05 -12.25 3.29
N GLY A 93 -0.92 -11.39 2.29
CA GLY A 93 0.36 -11.13 1.63
C GLY A 93 1.41 -10.52 2.55
N LEU A 94 1.02 -9.61 3.45
CA LEU A 94 1.94 -9.07 4.45
C LEU A 94 2.47 -10.17 5.38
N VAL A 95 1.58 -11.03 5.90
CA VAL A 95 1.96 -12.17 6.75
C VAL A 95 2.94 -13.07 6.01
N GLN A 96 2.59 -13.51 4.79
CA GLN A 96 3.44 -14.37 3.96
C GLN A 96 4.81 -13.74 3.66
N LEU A 97 4.83 -12.43 3.38
CA LEU A 97 6.07 -11.71 3.06
C LEU A 97 7.01 -11.69 4.27
N VAL A 98 6.50 -11.36 5.46
CA VAL A 98 7.31 -11.32 6.69
C VAL A 98 7.82 -12.70 7.04
N ASP A 99 7.00 -13.74 6.96
CA ASP A 99 7.43 -15.12 7.23
C ASP A 99 8.48 -15.58 6.23
N LYS A 100 8.30 -15.24 4.95
CA LYS A 100 9.23 -15.65 3.87
C LYS A 100 10.61 -15.01 3.99
N VAL A 101 10.70 -13.78 4.52
CA VAL A 101 12.00 -13.15 4.81
C VAL A 101 12.61 -13.61 6.13
N GLY A 102 11.95 -14.52 6.86
CA GLY A 102 12.42 -15.08 8.13
C GLY A 102 12.16 -14.17 9.32
N GLY A 103 11.05 -13.45 9.32
CA GLY A 103 10.69 -12.50 10.38
C GLY A 103 11.43 -11.17 10.29
N ILE A 104 10.98 -10.21 11.09
CA ILE A 104 11.58 -8.87 11.20
C ILE A 104 11.77 -8.48 12.66
N THR A 105 12.72 -7.59 12.93
CA THR A 105 12.95 -7.08 14.29
C THR A 105 12.34 -5.69 14.41
N VAL A 106 11.42 -5.51 15.36
CA VAL A 106 10.78 -4.23 15.70
C VAL A 106 11.03 -3.87 17.17
N ASN A 107 10.67 -2.65 17.54
CA ASN A 107 10.73 -2.20 18.93
C ASN A 107 9.33 -1.76 19.38
N ASN A 108 8.72 -2.51 20.30
CA ASN A 108 7.52 -2.07 21.00
C ASN A 108 7.91 -1.00 22.04
N PRO A 109 7.54 0.28 21.84
CA PRO A 109 7.96 1.36 22.75
C PRO A 109 7.08 1.49 23.98
N PHE A 110 6.02 0.70 24.09
CA PHE A 110 5.06 0.75 25.19
C PHE A 110 5.49 -0.19 26.32
N ASP A 111 4.93 0.02 27.49
CA ASP A 111 5.11 -0.83 28.70
C ASP A 111 4.09 -1.97 28.77
N PHE A 112 3.28 -2.14 27.70
CA PHE A 112 2.29 -3.19 27.54
C PHE A 112 2.47 -3.96 26.23
N ASP A 113 1.86 -5.14 26.15
CA ASP A 113 1.85 -5.94 24.93
C ASP A 113 1.02 -5.26 23.83
N ILE A 114 1.60 -5.06 22.65
CA ILE A 114 0.81 -4.66 21.47
C ILE A 114 -0.11 -5.81 21.08
N SER A 115 -1.41 -5.56 21.11
CA SER A 115 -2.48 -6.50 20.75
C SER A 115 -3.63 -5.73 20.08
N ILE A 116 -4.41 -6.41 19.24
CA ILE A 116 -5.66 -5.90 18.68
C ILE A 116 -6.85 -6.82 18.98
N GLU A 117 -6.61 -7.89 19.76
CA GLU A 117 -7.58 -8.95 20.07
C GLU A 117 -8.90 -8.41 20.66
N GLU A 118 -8.83 -7.32 21.45
CA GLU A 118 -10.03 -6.69 22.04
C GLU A 118 -11.00 -6.14 20.98
N ASN A 119 -10.47 -5.60 19.88
CA ASN A 119 -11.26 -4.99 18.80
C ASN A 119 -11.42 -5.89 17.58
N GLU A 120 -10.49 -6.83 17.41
CA GLU A 120 -10.38 -7.75 16.28
C GLU A 120 -10.01 -9.16 16.82
N PRO A 121 -10.99 -9.91 17.38
CA PRO A 121 -10.72 -11.17 18.14
C PRO A 121 -10.07 -12.28 17.33
N GLU A 122 -10.13 -12.21 16.00
CA GLU A 122 -9.46 -13.17 15.11
C GLU A 122 -7.92 -13.02 15.11
N TYR A 123 -7.39 -11.90 15.60
CA TYR A 123 -5.95 -11.62 15.65
C TYR A 123 -5.42 -11.70 17.09
N THR A 124 -5.02 -12.88 17.49
CA THR A 124 -4.59 -13.20 18.88
C THR A 124 -3.09 -13.00 19.14
N ALA A 125 -2.30 -12.69 18.10
CA ALA A 125 -0.89 -12.47 18.23
C ALA A 125 -0.58 -11.24 19.11
N LYS A 126 0.51 -11.31 19.90
CA LYS A 126 0.94 -10.26 20.83
C LYS A 126 2.42 -9.96 20.64
N ILE A 127 2.81 -8.72 20.89
CA ILE A 127 4.20 -8.28 20.81
C ILE A 127 4.58 -7.64 22.14
N ALA A 128 5.40 -8.32 22.93
CA ALA A 128 5.86 -7.85 24.23
C ALA A 128 6.67 -6.54 24.12
N PRO A 129 6.78 -5.76 25.22
CA PRO A 129 7.59 -4.55 25.29
C PRO A 129 9.03 -4.74 24.84
N GLY A 130 9.63 -3.69 24.31
CA GLY A 130 11.03 -3.65 23.89
C GLY A 130 11.30 -4.30 22.53
N ARG A 131 12.55 -4.67 22.29
CA ARG A 131 13.01 -5.23 21.02
C ARG A 131 12.54 -6.68 20.86
N GLN A 132 11.78 -6.95 19.82
CA GLN A 132 11.20 -8.25 19.51
C GLN A 132 11.53 -8.67 18.07
N GLU A 133 11.81 -9.95 17.88
CA GLU A 133 11.77 -10.59 16.57
C GLU A 133 10.37 -11.14 16.36
N ILE A 134 9.69 -10.72 15.30
CA ILE A 134 8.29 -11.00 15.07
C ILE A 134 8.06 -11.72 13.73
N ASN A 135 7.09 -12.62 13.72
CA ASN A 135 6.60 -13.32 12.53
C ASN A 135 5.52 -12.51 11.78
N GLY A 136 4.93 -13.10 10.75
CA GLY A 136 3.92 -12.45 9.91
C GLY A 136 2.67 -12.04 10.66
N ASP A 137 2.09 -12.91 11.50
CA ASP A 137 0.89 -12.59 12.28
C ASP A 137 1.15 -11.46 13.27
N GLN A 138 2.29 -11.48 13.94
CA GLN A 138 2.71 -10.42 14.84
C GLN A 138 2.98 -9.12 14.08
N ALA A 139 3.57 -9.16 12.89
CA ALA A 139 3.79 -7.99 12.06
C ALA A 139 2.47 -7.36 11.59
N LEU A 140 1.46 -8.18 11.29
CA LEU A 140 0.12 -7.72 10.97
C LEU A 140 -0.50 -6.98 12.17
N VAL A 141 -0.50 -7.59 13.36
CA VAL A 141 -0.99 -6.96 14.60
C VAL A 141 -0.23 -5.68 14.91
N TYR A 142 1.11 -5.68 14.82
CA TYR A 142 1.96 -4.51 15.03
C TYR A 142 1.60 -3.34 14.10
N SER A 143 1.33 -3.63 12.84
CA SER A 143 0.99 -2.63 11.83
C SER A 143 -0.47 -2.14 11.88
N ARG A 144 -1.36 -2.84 12.61
CA ARG A 144 -2.80 -2.50 12.70
C ARG A 144 -3.18 -1.82 14.00
N MET A 145 -2.47 -2.07 15.10
CA MET A 145 -2.79 -1.49 16.41
C MET A 145 -2.87 0.04 16.34
N ARG A 146 -3.93 0.62 16.90
CA ARG A 146 -4.15 2.07 16.94
C ARG A 146 -4.85 2.55 18.22
N TYR A 147 -5.77 1.76 18.78
CA TYR A 147 -6.62 2.21 19.88
C TYR A 147 -5.87 2.43 21.19
N GLN A 148 -4.81 1.66 21.44
CA GLN A 148 -3.97 1.78 22.62
C GLN A 148 -2.77 2.73 22.40
N ASP A 149 -2.58 3.24 21.16
CA ASP A 149 -1.51 4.16 20.84
C ASP A 149 -1.93 5.60 21.18
N PRO A 150 -1.19 6.34 22.00
CA PRO A 150 -1.45 7.75 22.28
C PRO A 150 -1.51 8.65 21.02
N GLU A 151 -0.78 8.24 19.96
CA GLU A 151 -0.80 8.94 18.68
C GLU A 151 -1.86 8.39 17.70
N GLY A 152 -2.66 7.41 18.11
CA GLY A 152 -3.75 6.84 17.34
C GLY A 152 -3.33 6.35 15.95
N ASP A 153 -3.99 6.85 14.91
CA ASP A 153 -3.70 6.47 13.53
C ASP A 153 -2.30 6.89 13.05
N TYR A 154 -1.78 7.98 13.53
CA TYR A 154 -0.43 8.44 13.19
C TYR A 154 0.66 7.51 13.72
N GLY A 155 0.49 6.97 14.92
CA GLY A 155 1.36 5.94 15.49
C GLY A 155 1.29 4.65 14.68
N ARG A 156 0.09 4.23 14.28
CA ARG A 156 -0.10 3.09 13.35
C ARG A 156 0.71 3.29 12.07
N GLN A 157 0.63 4.44 11.42
CA GLN A 157 1.38 4.73 10.21
C GLN A 157 2.90 4.74 10.42
N LYS A 158 3.39 5.14 11.59
CA LYS A 158 4.82 5.01 11.96
C LYS A 158 5.24 3.55 11.98
N ARG A 159 4.47 2.67 12.63
CA ARG A 159 4.74 1.23 12.68
C ARG A 159 4.67 0.58 11.31
N GLN A 160 3.71 0.97 10.46
CA GLN A 160 3.65 0.49 9.07
C GLN A 160 4.92 0.84 8.29
N ARG A 161 5.44 2.07 8.40
CA ARG A 161 6.72 2.45 7.78
C ARG A 161 7.89 1.67 8.36
N GLU A 162 7.89 1.40 9.67
CA GLU A 162 8.91 0.58 10.30
C GLU A 162 8.89 -0.86 9.75
N VAL A 163 7.73 -1.50 9.68
CA VAL A 163 7.58 -2.84 9.10
C VAL A 163 8.10 -2.89 7.67
N ILE A 164 7.72 -1.93 6.82
CA ILE A 164 8.20 -1.85 5.43
C ILE A 164 9.72 -1.70 5.39
N LYS A 165 10.28 -0.80 6.20
CA LYS A 165 11.73 -0.60 6.30
C LYS A 165 12.44 -1.89 6.70
N LYS A 166 11.91 -2.61 7.70
CA LYS A 166 12.50 -3.86 8.18
C LYS A 166 12.42 -4.99 7.15
N ILE A 167 11.32 -5.08 6.41
CA ILE A 167 11.21 -6.01 5.28
C ILE A 167 12.27 -5.69 4.23
N VAL A 168 12.40 -4.42 3.84
CA VAL A 168 13.41 -3.98 2.86
C VAL A 168 14.82 -4.30 3.35
N GLU A 169 15.16 -4.01 4.61
CA GLU A 169 16.45 -4.35 5.21
C GLU A 169 16.73 -5.87 5.13
N LYS A 170 15.74 -6.71 5.45
CA LYS A 170 15.86 -8.17 5.36
C LYS A 170 16.05 -8.63 3.91
N VAL A 171 15.22 -8.15 2.98
CA VAL A 171 15.32 -8.48 1.56
C VAL A 171 16.71 -8.10 1.02
N LEU A 172 17.21 -6.90 1.33
CA LEU A 172 18.54 -6.45 0.87
C LEU A 172 19.70 -7.22 1.49
N SER A 173 19.50 -7.87 2.63
CA SER A 173 20.50 -8.75 3.24
C SER A 173 20.62 -10.09 2.52
N LEU A 174 19.63 -10.48 1.71
CA LEU A 174 19.65 -11.70 0.92
C LEU A 174 20.55 -11.49 -0.31
N ASN A 175 21.56 -12.33 -0.48
CA ASN A 175 22.59 -12.16 -1.51
C ASN A 175 22.33 -12.99 -2.78
N SER A 176 21.10 -13.49 -2.99
CA SER A 176 20.80 -14.42 -4.07
C SER A 176 19.52 -14.03 -4.82
N LEU A 177 19.62 -13.96 -6.15
CA LEU A 177 18.50 -13.71 -7.04
C LEU A 177 17.37 -14.75 -6.88
N SER A 178 17.73 -16.00 -6.58
CA SER A 178 16.77 -17.08 -6.32
C SER A 178 15.92 -16.84 -5.06
N HIS A 179 16.49 -16.21 -4.03
CA HIS A 179 15.73 -15.83 -2.84
C HIS A 179 14.70 -14.76 -3.15
N TYR A 180 15.07 -13.73 -3.94
CA TYR A 180 14.11 -12.68 -4.35
C TYR A 180 12.94 -13.26 -5.13
N LYS A 181 13.25 -14.14 -6.10
CA LYS A 181 12.22 -14.84 -6.88
C LYS A 181 11.29 -15.65 -5.98
N GLY A 182 11.82 -16.43 -5.05
CA GLY A 182 11.04 -17.23 -4.12
C GLY A 182 10.18 -16.41 -3.16
N ILE A 183 10.62 -15.19 -2.77
CA ILE A 183 9.80 -14.25 -1.98
C ILE A 183 8.61 -13.79 -2.82
N ILE A 184 8.86 -13.30 -4.04
CA ILE A 184 7.82 -12.77 -4.92
C ILE A 184 6.78 -13.86 -5.26
N GLU A 185 7.23 -15.06 -5.62
CA GLU A 185 6.35 -16.20 -5.88
C GLU A 185 5.47 -16.55 -4.68
N SER A 186 5.99 -16.45 -3.46
CA SER A 186 5.24 -16.78 -2.24
C SER A 186 4.12 -15.80 -1.92
N VAL A 187 4.14 -14.58 -2.46
CA VAL A 187 3.14 -13.54 -2.20
C VAL A 187 2.33 -13.17 -3.44
N SER A 188 2.58 -13.81 -4.58
CA SER A 188 2.01 -13.44 -5.90
C SER A 188 0.49 -13.36 -5.89
N ASP A 189 -0.20 -14.30 -5.23
CA ASP A 189 -1.66 -14.35 -5.15
C ASP A 189 -2.26 -13.23 -4.26
N ASN A 190 -1.43 -12.63 -3.41
CA ASN A 190 -1.79 -11.62 -2.42
C ASN A 190 -1.08 -10.28 -2.65
N MET A 191 -0.50 -10.09 -3.85
CA MET A 191 0.18 -8.87 -4.28
C MET A 191 -0.23 -8.50 -5.71
N GLN A 192 -0.42 -7.21 -5.96
CA GLN A 192 -0.59 -6.65 -7.30
C GLN A 192 0.46 -5.56 -7.53
N THR A 193 1.03 -5.51 -8.71
CA THR A 193 2.07 -4.53 -9.08
C THR A 193 2.16 -4.35 -10.59
N ASN A 194 2.64 -3.19 -11.03
CA ASN A 194 3.07 -2.96 -12.42
C ASN A 194 4.59 -3.07 -12.59
N ILE A 195 5.30 -3.54 -11.58
CA ILE A 195 6.73 -3.84 -11.70
C ILE A 195 6.85 -5.20 -12.39
N SER A 196 7.61 -5.25 -13.49
CA SER A 196 7.98 -6.54 -14.07
C SER A 196 8.88 -7.31 -13.10
N LEU A 197 8.53 -8.56 -12.83
CA LEU A 197 9.23 -9.42 -11.87
C LEU A 197 10.22 -10.38 -12.55
N ASP A 198 10.61 -10.06 -13.78
CA ASP A 198 11.68 -10.77 -14.50
C ASP A 198 13.07 -10.45 -13.90
N SER A 199 14.04 -11.31 -14.22
CA SER A 199 15.39 -11.22 -13.68
C SER A 199 16.08 -9.89 -13.99
N ASN A 200 15.81 -9.25 -15.13
CA ASN A 200 16.43 -7.98 -15.51
C ASN A 200 15.86 -6.83 -14.66
N SER A 201 14.55 -6.81 -14.49
CA SER A 201 13.88 -5.81 -13.66
C SER A 201 14.30 -5.94 -12.19
N LEU A 202 14.43 -7.16 -11.68
CA LEU A 202 14.94 -7.41 -10.33
C LEU A 202 16.40 -6.94 -10.16
N LEU A 203 17.26 -7.16 -11.16
CA LEU A 203 18.64 -6.63 -11.13
C LEU A 203 18.68 -5.11 -11.16
N GLN A 204 17.78 -4.45 -11.92
CA GLN A 204 17.66 -3.00 -11.91
C GLN A 204 17.23 -2.48 -10.53
N LEU A 205 16.24 -3.12 -9.88
CA LEU A 205 15.82 -2.78 -8.53
C LEU A 205 16.96 -2.91 -7.51
N LEU A 206 17.78 -3.94 -7.63
CA LEU A 206 18.97 -4.11 -6.80
C LEU A 206 20.01 -3.00 -7.02
N GLY A 207 20.04 -2.38 -8.19
CA GLY A 207 20.87 -1.19 -8.46
C GLY A 207 20.54 0.02 -7.59
N TYR A 208 19.34 0.07 -6.99
CA TYR A 208 18.93 1.13 -6.05
C TYR A 208 19.26 0.80 -4.58
N LYS A 209 19.95 -0.31 -4.30
CA LYS A 209 20.28 -0.77 -2.94
C LYS A 209 20.90 0.33 -2.08
N ASP A 210 21.86 1.08 -2.63
CA ASP A 210 22.53 2.14 -1.91
C ASP A 210 21.59 3.26 -1.48
N ALA A 211 20.56 3.55 -2.28
CA ALA A 211 19.56 4.58 -1.95
C ALA A 211 18.62 4.16 -0.81
N LEU A 212 18.51 2.87 -0.54
CA LEU A 212 17.69 2.34 0.55
C LEU A 212 18.39 2.34 1.91
N SER A 213 19.69 2.69 1.96
CA SER A 213 20.46 2.80 3.21
C SER A 213 20.08 4.06 4.01
N THR A 214 19.66 5.13 3.33
CA THR A 214 19.24 6.38 3.96
C THR A 214 17.76 6.64 3.65
N ILE A 215 16.90 6.47 4.65
CA ILE A 215 15.45 6.60 4.50
C ILE A 215 14.94 7.76 5.35
N HIS A 216 14.43 8.80 4.67
CA HIS A 216 13.72 9.91 5.30
C HIS A 216 12.23 9.61 5.36
N GLN A 217 11.61 9.86 6.53
CA GLN A 217 10.19 9.53 6.75
C GLN A 217 9.38 10.79 6.99
N TYR A 218 8.27 10.91 6.28
CA TYR A 218 7.32 12.02 6.37
C TYR A 218 5.89 11.49 6.45
N GLN A 219 4.99 12.38 6.83
CA GLN A 219 3.58 12.07 6.95
C GLN A 219 2.75 13.29 6.54
N LEU A 220 1.83 13.11 5.61
CA LEU A 220 0.81 14.09 5.29
C LEU A 220 -0.32 13.93 6.30
N LYS A 221 -0.45 14.94 7.18
CA LYS A 221 -1.47 15.01 8.23
C LYS A 221 -2.51 16.05 7.88
N GLY A 222 -3.76 15.78 8.26
CA GLY A 222 -4.82 16.78 8.31
C GLY A 222 -5.18 17.14 9.74
N GLU A 223 -6.19 17.96 9.89
CA GLU A 223 -6.89 18.24 11.13
C GLU A 223 -8.22 17.47 11.13
N ASP A 224 -8.60 16.95 12.29
CA ASP A 224 -9.86 16.21 12.44
C ASP A 224 -11.06 17.14 12.19
N ALA A 225 -11.96 16.71 11.32
CA ALA A 225 -13.19 17.43 11.02
C ALA A 225 -14.37 16.46 10.90
N THR A 226 -15.51 16.87 11.44
CA THR A 226 -16.78 16.19 11.21
C THR A 226 -17.62 17.07 10.29
N LEU A 227 -17.99 16.53 9.12
CA LEU A 227 -18.81 17.27 8.16
C LEU A 227 -20.31 17.08 8.41
N ALA A 228 -21.13 17.80 7.65
CA ALA A 228 -22.60 17.80 7.80
C ALA A 228 -23.24 16.42 7.54
N ASP A 229 -22.57 15.53 6.83
CA ASP A 229 -22.95 14.13 6.61
C ASP A 229 -22.71 13.22 7.84
N GLY A 230 -22.12 13.78 8.92
CA GLY A 230 -21.71 13.04 10.11
C GLY A 230 -20.41 12.24 9.94
N GLY A 231 -19.77 12.30 8.77
CA GLY A 231 -18.49 11.63 8.49
C GLY A 231 -17.32 12.34 9.18
N SER A 232 -16.38 11.55 9.71
CA SER A 232 -15.11 12.04 10.24
C SER A 232 -14.06 12.03 9.13
N TYR A 233 -13.39 13.16 8.92
CA TYR A 233 -12.41 13.38 7.87
C TYR A 233 -11.14 14.02 8.42
N GLN A 234 -10.07 13.97 7.62
CA GLN A 234 -8.85 14.74 7.82
C GLN A 234 -8.79 15.85 6.77
N ILE A 235 -8.74 17.11 7.20
CA ILE A 235 -8.66 18.26 6.28
C ILE A 235 -7.25 18.85 6.37
N VAL A 236 -6.55 18.88 5.26
CA VAL A 236 -5.16 19.36 5.20
C VAL A 236 -5.11 20.87 5.02
N THR A 237 -4.08 21.53 5.59
CA THR A 237 -3.81 22.94 5.30
C THR A 237 -2.98 23.08 4.03
N SER A 238 -3.19 24.17 3.27
CA SER A 238 -2.43 24.46 2.04
C SER A 238 -0.93 24.52 2.30
N LYS A 239 -0.52 25.13 3.41
CA LYS A 239 0.88 25.24 3.84
C LYS A 239 1.53 23.87 4.09
N HIS A 240 0.82 22.96 4.78
CA HIS A 240 1.38 21.63 5.08
C HIS A 240 1.47 20.78 3.81
N LEU A 241 0.42 20.78 2.97
CA LEU A 241 0.41 20.03 1.73
C LEU A 241 1.49 20.54 0.75
N LEU A 242 1.63 21.86 0.59
CA LEU A 242 2.70 22.45 -0.23
C LEU A 242 4.10 22.05 0.26
N LYS A 243 4.31 22.02 1.58
CA LYS A 243 5.56 21.53 2.17
C LYS A 243 5.84 20.08 1.79
N ILE A 244 4.85 19.20 1.90
CA ILE A 244 4.98 17.78 1.54
C ILE A 244 5.22 17.63 0.03
N GLN A 245 4.48 18.34 -0.83
CA GLN A 245 4.73 18.33 -2.27
C GLN A 245 6.18 18.74 -2.58
N ASN A 246 6.70 19.79 -1.95
CA ASN A 246 8.07 20.25 -2.17
C ASN A 246 9.12 19.26 -1.64
N ILE A 247 8.90 18.57 -0.52
CA ILE A 247 9.77 17.49 -0.06
C ILE A 247 9.85 16.37 -1.11
N ILE A 248 8.71 15.94 -1.64
CA ILE A 248 8.65 14.89 -2.67
C ILE A 248 9.32 15.38 -3.96
N ARG A 249 9.04 16.60 -4.40
CA ARG A 249 9.67 17.19 -5.59
C ARG A 249 11.19 17.26 -5.48
N LYS A 250 11.70 17.67 -4.32
CA LYS A 250 13.14 17.69 -4.03
C LYS A 250 13.74 16.28 -4.11
N ALA A 251 13.08 15.29 -3.51
CA ALA A 251 13.49 13.87 -3.60
C ALA A 251 13.50 13.35 -5.04
N LEU A 252 12.60 13.86 -5.91
CA LEU A 252 12.56 13.59 -7.35
C LEU A 252 13.56 14.41 -8.17
N GLY A 253 14.40 15.24 -7.55
CA GLY A 253 15.32 16.15 -8.26
C GLY A 253 14.61 17.31 -8.99
N LYS A 254 13.36 17.60 -8.65
CA LYS A 254 12.55 18.67 -9.26
C LYS A 254 12.64 19.97 -8.44
N LYS A 255 12.45 21.11 -9.10
CA LYS A 255 12.39 22.41 -8.43
C LYS A 255 11.17 22.51 -7.52
N GLU A 256 11.32 23.23 -6.41
CA GLU A 256 10.20 23.58 -5.53
C GLU A 256 9.18 24.49 -6.24
N ILE A 257 7.92 24.37 -5.83
CA ILE A 257 6.82 25.19 -6.30
C ILE A 257 6.36 26.14 -5.19
N LYS A 258 5.84 27.30 -5.58
CA LYS A 258 5.29 28.29 -4.65
C LYS A 258 3.77 28.24 -4.59
N THR A 259 3.14 27.76 -5.67
CA THR A 259 1.68 27.65 -5.80
C THR A 259 1.26 26.20 -5.65
N LEU A 260 0.31 25.96 -4.76
CA LEU A 260 -0.28 24.64 -4.53
C LEU A 260 -1.20 24.28 -5.69
N LYS A 261 -1.07 23.05 -6.19
CA LYS A 261 -2.04 22.42 -7.10
C LYS A 261 -2.40 21.07 -6.51
N THR A 262 -3.70 20.84 -6.27
CA THR A 262 -4.19 19.65 -5.58
C THR A 262 -5.68 19.44 -5.82
N ASN A 263 -6.17 18.22 -5.58
CA ASN A 263 -7.58 17.87 -5.48
C ASN A 263 -8.06 17.76 -4.02
N ALA A 264 -7.21 18.06 -3.02
CA ALA A 264 -7.61 18.05 -1.61
C ALA A 264 -8.60 19.18 -1.32
N TYR A 265 -9.55 18.89 -0.42
CA TYR A 265 -10.26 19.96 0.28
C TYR A 265 -9.30 20.58 1.32
N LEU A 266 -9.20 21.91 1.33
CA LEU A 266 -8.22 22.63 2.16
C LEU A 266 -8.91 23.37 3.29
N LEU A 267 -8.35 23.27 4.50
CA LEU A 267 -8.88 23.92 5.69
C LEU A 267 -8.88 25.47 5.55
N ASP A 268 -7.87 26.00 4.87
CA ASP A 268 -7.63 27.42 4.63
C ASP A 268 -8.01 27.88 3.20
N GLY A 269 -8.67 27.00 2.43
CA GLY A 269 -9.03 27.25 1.03
C GLY A 269 -10.27 28.14 0.83
N ASP A 270 -11.11 28.29 1.82
CA ASP A 270 -12.38 29.02 1.69
C ASP A 270 -12.24 30.54 1.54
N GLU A 271 -11.13 31.13 1.95
CA GLU A 271 -10.91 32.58 1.83
C GLU A 271 -10.47 32.99 0.41
N GLU A 272 -9.72 32.13 -0.32
CA GLU A 272 -9.32 32.43 -1.70
C GLU A 272 -10.45 32.17 -2.71
N LEU A 273 -11.35 31.22 -2.46
CA LEU A 273 -12.50 30.96 -3.32
C LEU A 273 -13.57 32.04 -3.25
N LYS A 274 -13.70 32.74 -2.10
CA LYS A 274 -14.61 33.88 -1.96
C LYS A 274 -14.16 35.10 -2.78
N ASN A 275 -12.86 35.26 -3.02
CA ASN A 275 -12.31 36.35 -3.81
C ASN A 275 -12.30 36.09 -5.33
N SER A 276 -12.37 34.82 -5.78
CA SER A 276 -12.39 34.48 -7.20
C SER A 276 -13.78 34.52 -7.85
N SER A 277 -14.87 34.58 -7.04
CA SER A 277 -16.24 34.66 -7.56
C SER A 277 -16.72 36.06 -7.93
N SER A 278 -15.92 37.10 -7.68
CA SER A 278 -16.27 38.49 -7.94
C SER A 278 -15.59 39.14 -9.15
N SER A 279 -14.82 38.42 -9.96
CA SER A 279 -14.23 38.93 -11.20
C SER A 279 -14.79 38.20 -12.41
N LYS A 280 -15.87 38.80 -12.99
CA LYS A 280 -16.27 38.51 -14.36
C LYS A 280 -15.36 39.29 -15.31
N ASN A 281 -14.93 38.59 -16.37
CA ASN A 281 -14.22 39.05 -17.55
C ASN A 281 -12.72 39.26 -17.39
N ASP A 282 -11.97 38.21 -17.77
CA ASP A 282 -10.85 38.41 -18.67
C ASP A 282 -10.50 37.06 -19.34
N THR A 283 -10.32 37.14 -20.65
CA THR A 283 -10.00 36.05 -21.57
C THR A 283 -8.67 35.43 -21.24
N PRO A 284 -8.50 34.10 -21.20
CA PRO A 284 -7.20 33.51 -20.91
C PRO A 284 -6.26 33.63 -22.13
N VAL A 285 -5.16 34.33 -21.97
CA VAL A 285 -4.00 34.20 -22.85
C VAL A 285 -3.37 32.85 -22.60
N ALA A 286 -3.38 32.00 -23.61
CA ALA A 286 -2.73 30.70 -23.61
C ALA A 286 -1.21 30.87 -23.55
N THR A 287 -0.61 30.58 -22.39
CA THR A 287 0.78 30.21 -22.31
C THR A 287 0.84 28.69 -22.22
N SER A 288 1.34 28.07 -23.28
CA SER A 288 1.58 26.65 -23.42
C SER A 288 2.72 26.22 -22.48
N GLU A 289 2.41 25.84 -21.25
CA GLU A 289 3.21 24.88 -20.51
C GLU A 289 2.50 23.54 -20.64
N GLU A 290 3.19 22.58 -21.29
CA GLU A 290 2.69 21.24 -21.51
C GLU A 290 2.19 20.64 -20.19
N ALA A 291 0.91 20.36 -20.12
CA ALA A 291 0.34 19.53 -19.08
C ALA A 291 1.07 18.18 -19.09
N PRO A 292 1.41 17.58 -17.94
CA PRO A 292 2.04 16.27 -17.91
C PRO A 292 1.13 15.30 -18.67
N VAL A 293 1.67 14.72 -19.76
CA VAL A 293 1.00 13.67 -20.53
C VAL A 293 0.89 12.46 -19.62
N TYR A 294 -0.28 12.25 -19.05
CA TYR A 294 -0.59 11.04 -18.35
C TYR A 294 -0.68 9.92 -19.39
N GLN A 295 0.34 9.03 -19.41
CA GLN A 295 0.19 7.79 -20.20
C GLN A 295 -1.07 7.07 -19.71
N GLU A 296 -1.91 6.70 -20.67
CA GLU A 296 -3.12 5.94 -20.38
C GLU A 296 -2.73 4.64 -19.67
N TYR A 297 -3.14 4.51 -18.40
CA TYR A 297 -2.92 3.31 -17.59
C TYR A 297 -3.72 2.09 -18.08
N ASN A 298 -4.38 2.19 -19.24
CA ASN A 298 -5.14 1.09 -19.84
C ASN A 298 -4.31 -0.15 -20.21
N GLN A 299 -2.97 -0.12 -20.01
CA GLN A 299 -2.05 -1.22 -20.26
C GLN A 299 -1.18 -1.60 -19.06
N LEU A 300 -1.63 -1.36 -17.84
CA LEU A 300 -0.93 -1.91 -16.69
C LEU A 300 -1.11 -3.43 -16.72
N PRO A 301 -0.04 -4.24 -16.86
CA PRO A 301 -0.18 -5.69 -16.78
C PRO A 301 -0.66 -6.04 -15.37
N VAL A 302 -1.91 -6.47 -15.27
CA VAL A 302 -2.35 -7.28 -14.14
C VAL A 302 -1.60 -8.59 -14.30
N VAL A 303 -0.85 -9.02 -13.31
CA VAL A 303 -0.34 -10.40 -13.29
C VAL A 303 -1.57 -11.30 -13.30
N PRO A 304 -1.83 -12.09 -14.35
CA PRO A 304 -3.01 -12.93 -14.36
C PRO A 304 -2.89 -13.90 -13.18
N SER A 305 -3.90 -13.94 -12.35
CA SER A 305 -4.15 -15.12 -11.52
C SER A 305 -4.16 -16.29 -12.49
N THR A 306 -3.34 -17.30 -12.23
CA THR A 306 -3.34 -18.56 -12.98
C THR A 306 -4.69 -19.24 -12.73
N GLN A 307 -5.70 -18.82 -13.46
CA GLN A 307 -6.92 -19.59 -13.64
C GLN A 307 -6.97 -20.05 -15.09
N ASP A 308 -7.19 -21.35 -15.17
CA ASP A 308 -7.58 -22.10 -16.37
C ASP A 308 -6.50 -22.52 -17.34
N THR A 309 -5.70 -23.50 -16.92
CA THR A 309 -5.29 -24.55 -17.82
C THR A 309 -6.34 -25.65 -17.75
N GLY A 310 -7.16 -25.73 -18.78
CA GLY A 310 -8.16 -26.76 -18.96
C GLY A 310 -7.59 -28.14 -18.67
N VAL A 311 -8.24 -28.84 -17.76
CA VAL A 311 -8.02 -30.26 -17.49
C VAL A 311 -8.43 -31.03 -18.74
N VAL A 312 -7.45 -31.37 -19.55
CA VAL A 312 -7.60 -32.44 -20.50
C VAL A 312 -7.54 -33.75 -19.71
N THR A 313 -8.67 -34.32 -19.45
CA THR A 313 -8.78 -35.66 -18.89
C THR A 313 -8.24 -36.67 -19.93
N PRO A 314 -7.21 -37.46 -19.61
CA PRO A 314 -6.95 -38.66 -20.39
C PRO A 314 -7.98 -39.71 -19.99
N GLN A 315 -8.81 -40.13 -20.93
CA GLN A 315 -9.54 -41.39 -20.82
C GLN A 315 -8.56 -42.53 -20.68
N SER A 316 -8.45 -43.12 -19.52
CA SER A 316 -7.82 -44.41 -19.29
C SER A 316 -8.87 -45.41 -18.94
N SER A 317 -9.14 -46.31 -19.88
CA SER A 317 -9.90 -47.53 -19.71
C SER A 317 -9.13 -48.49 -18.80
N VAL A 318 -9.63 -48.72 -17.57
CA VAL A 318 -9.19 -49.84 -16.74
C VAL A 318 -10.42 -50.62 -16.33
N ALA A 319 -10.43 -51.90 -16.70
CA ALA A 319 -11.44 -52.88 -16.36
C ALA A 319 -11.52 -53.14 -14.83
N PRO A 320 -12.65 -53.57 -14.32
CA PRO A 320 -12.84 -53.77 -12.90
C PRO A 320 -12.15 -55.04 -12.38
N VAL A 321 -11.34 -54.87 -11.35
CA VAL A 321 -10.72 -55.95 -10.58
C VAL A 321 -11.62 -56.31 -9.42
N THR A 322 -12.05 -57.57 -9.35
CA THR A 322 -12.80 -58.17 -8.30
C THR A 322 -12.03 -58.23 -6.96
N PRO A 323 -12.63 -58.00 -5.81
CA PRO A 323 -11.96 -58.09 -4.53
C PRO A 323 -11.74 -59.54 -4.10
N VAL A 324 -10.50 -59.84 -3.69
CA VAL A 324 -10.10 -61.11 -3.05
C VAL A 324 -10.35 -60.96 -1.53
N ALA A 325 -11.08 -61.93 -0.94
CA ALA A 325 -11.33 -62.01 0.47
C ALA A 325 -10.06 -62.33 1.30
N PRO A 326 -9.95 -61.82 2.55
CA PRO A 326 -8.81 -62.14 3.40
C PRO A 326 -8.90 -63.57 3.99
N ALA A 327 -7.77 -64.29 3.95
CA ALA A 327 -7.59 -65.60 4.54
C ALA A 327 -7.56 -65.49 6.08
N ALA A 328 -8.29 -66.43 6.73
CA ALA A 328 -8.28 -66.62 8.17
C ALA A 328 -6.96 -67.17 8.64
N THR A 329 -6.35 -66.59 9.69
CA THR A 329 -5.25 -67.14 10.45
C THR A 329 -5.81 -67.95 11.60
N GLU A 330 -5.60 -69.26 11.54
CA GLU A 330 -5.79 -70.18 12.71
C GLU A 330 -4.70 -69.94 13.75
N SER A 331 -5.15 -69.87 15.00
CA SER A 331 -4.30 -69.97 16.18
C SER A 331 -4.00 -71.44 16.52
N SER A 332 -2.76 -71.77 16.79
CA SER A 332 -2.39 -72.96 17.55
C SER A 332 -1.27 -72.70 18.49
N SER A 333 -1.59 -72.97 19.77
CA SER A 333 -0.77 -73.32 20.92
C SER A 333 0.22 -72.32 21.42
#